data_a30f7527e58e46f7e83b27a066bc9908
#
_entry.id   a30f7527e58e46f7e83b27a066bc9908
#
_cell.length_a   1.000
_cell.length_b   1.000
_cell.length_c   1.000
_cell.angle_alpha   90.00
_cell.angle_beta   90.00
_cell.angle_gamma   90.00
#
_symmetry.space_group_name_H-M   'P 1'
#
loop_
_entity.id
_entity.type
_entity.pdbx_description
1 polymer ?
#
loop_
_entity_poly.entity_id
_entity_poly.type
_entity_poly.pdbx_seq_one_letter_code
_entity_poly.pdbx_strand_id
1 'polypeptide(L)'
;MHSIFLALQSLRTQLAQALPATPGLRHFDVSFPLNDAFDPLAWLGVQRCYPQFYWQQRSGDEELAALGSLAHFDSLASASRFLHTHDVANDTRICGLNAFNPAQGKLFLPRLLWRRSGGVATLRLQLWSETSLREDAREALNFVDNL
;
A
#
# COMPACT_ATOMS: atom_id res chain seq x y z
N MET A 1 6.98 21.90 -5.48
CA MET A 1 6.12 20.76 -5.85
C MET A 1 6.48 19.57 -4.98
N HIS A 2 5.48 18.91 -4.39
CA HIS A 2 5.74 17.78 -3.51
C HIS A 2 6.07 16.52 -4.33
N SER A 3 7.09 15.80 -3.90
CA SER A 3 7.51 14.54 -4.54
C SER A 3 6.39 13.49 -4.53
N ILE A 4 5.56 13.47 -3.48
CA ILE A 4 4.41 12.55 -3.41
C ILE A 4 3.42 12.79 -4.54
N PHE A 5 3.19 14.05 -4.91
CA PHE A 5 2.29 14.39 -6.02
C PHE A 5 2.83 13.84 -7.35
N LEU A 6 4.13 14.01 -7.60
CA LEU A 6 4.76 13.48 -8.81
C LEU A 6 4.74 11.96 -8.83
N ALA A 7 4.94 11.32 -7.67
CA ALA A 7 4.87 9.87 -7.55
C ALA A 7 3.46 9.36 -7.89
N LEU A 8 2.41 10.03 -7.41
CA LEU A 8 1.03 9.69 -7.75
C LEU A 8 0.77 9.82 -9.24
N GLN A 9 1.28 10.86 -9.88
CA GLN A 9 1.16 11.03 -11.33
C GLN A 9 1.83 9.89 -12.09
N SER A 10 3.00 9.46 -11.64
CA SER A 10 3.71 8.33 -12.23
C SER A 10 2.91 7.02 -12.09
N LEU A 11 2.31 6.79 -10.93
CA LEU A 11 1.47 5.62 -10.71
C LEU A 11 0.24 5.63 -11.63
N ARG A 12 -0.38 6.78 -11.83
CA ARG A 12 -1.49 6.90 -12.79
C ARG A 12 -1.07 6.51 -14.20
N THR A 13 0.10 6.95 -14.63
CA THR A 13 0.64 6.59 -15.94
C THR A 13 0.86 5.08 -16.04
N GLN A 14 1.38 4.45 -15.00
CA GLN A 14 1.59 3.01 -14.98
C GLN A 14 0.26 2.24 -15.02
N LEU A 15 -0.78 2.73 -14.35
CA LEU A 15 -2.11 2.11 -14.37
C LEU A 15 -2.77 2.19 -15.75
N ALA A 16 -2.38 3.13 -16.58
CA ALA A 16 -2.91 3.26 -17.93
C ALA A 16 -2.42 2.15 -18.87
N GLN A 17 -1.41 1.39 -18.45
CA GLN A 17 -0.92 0.25 -19.24
C GLN A 17 -1.94 -0.89 -19.24
N ALA A 18 -1.91 -1.69 -20.29
CA ALA A 18 -2.80 -2.84 -20.39
C ALA A 18 -2.47 -3.88 -19.33
N LEU A 19 -3.48 -4.26 -18.55
CA LEU A 19 -3.36 -5.30 -17.53
C LEU A 19 -4.22 -6.49 -17.93
N PRO A 20 -3.80 -7.71 -17.52
CA PRO A 20 -4.57 -8.91 -17.86
C PRO A 20 -5.91 -8.95 -17.12
N ALA A 21 -6.93 -9.51 -17.76
CA ALA A 21 -8.23 -9.76 -17.15
C ALA A 21 -8.19 -11.10 -16.38
N THR A 22 -7.15 -11.32 -15.59
CA THR A 22 -6.91 -12.53 -14.81
C THR A 22 -6.70 -12.17 -13.34
N PRO A 23 -6.91 -13.11 -12.42
CA PRO A 23 -6.67 -12.85 -10.99
C PRO A 23 -5.18 -12.68 -10.68
N GLY A 24 -4.88 -12.10 -9.55
CA GLY A 24 -3.53 -12.01 -9.04
C GLY A 24 -3.28 -10.84 -8.12
N LEU A 25 -2.03 -10.76 -7.69
CA LEU A 25 -1.50 -9.67 -6.88
C LEU A 25 -0.38 -9.00 -7.67
N ARG A 26 -0.47 -7.68 -7.83
CA ARG A 26 0.55 -6.88 -8.51
C ARG A 26 0.80 -5.58 -7.76
N HIS A 27 1.96 -4.99 -8.00
CA HIS A 27 2.25 -3.66 -7.46
C HIS A 27 3.04 -2.83 -8.46
N PHE A 28 2.95 -1.52 -8.29
CA PHE A 28 3.73 -0.52 -9.00
C PHE A 28 4.43 0.36 -7.96
N ASP A 29 5.72 0.56 -8.14
CA ASP A 29 6.55 1.33 -7.22
C ASP A 29 7.10 2.56 -7.90
N VAL A 30 7.13 3.67 -7.16
CA VAL A 30 7.84 4.89 -7.55
C VAL A 30 8.71 5.29 -6.37
N SER A 31 10.01 5.37 -6.59
CA SER A 31 10.97 5.82 -5.56
C SER A 31 11.40 7.24 -5.85
N PHE A 32 11.61 8.00 -4.79
CA PHE A 32 12.01 9.40 -4.90
C PHE A 32 12.86 9.79 -3.68
N PRO A 33 13.74 10.81 -3.81
CA PRO A 33 14.50 11.28 -2.66
C PRO A 33 13.57 11.82 -1.59
N LEU A 34 13.93 11.58 -0.33
CA LEU A 34 13.15 12.07 0.79
C LEU A 34 13.12 13.60 0.78
N ASN A 35 11.92 14.15 0.90
CA ASN A 35 11.70 15.57 1.05
C ASN A 35 11.29 15.86 2.49
N ASP A 36 12.09 16.63 3.21
CA ASP A 36 11.85 16.97 4.62
C ASP A 36 10.54 17.71 4.84
N ALA A 37 9.98 18.31 3.79
CA ALA A 37 8.68 18.98 3.87
C ALA A 37 7.50 18.01 3.88
N PHE A 38 7.70 16.72 3.55
CA PHE A 38 6.62 15.75 3.57
C PHE A 38 6.40 15.17 4.96
N ASP A 39 5.20 15.33 5.48
CA ASP A 39 4.78 14.79 6.77
C ASP A 39 3.73 13.69 6.50
N PRO A 40 4.09 12.41 6.69
CA PRO A 40 3.16 11.32 6.39
C PRO A 40 1.91 11.33 7.28
N LEU A 41 2.02 11.73 8.53
CA LEU A 41 0.85 11.82 9.41
C LEU A 41 -0.12 12.92 8.97
N ALA A 42 0.41 14.08 8.58
CA ALA A 42 -0.42 15.16 8.06
C ALA A 42 -1.08 14.75 6.73
N TRP A 43 -0.34 14.03 5.89
CA TRP A 43 -0.87 13.51 4.62
C TRP A 43 -2.01 12.53 4.86
N LEU A 44 -1.85 11.58 5.80
CA LEU A 44 -2.92 10.67 6.18
C LEU A 44 -4.15 11.43 6.71
N GLY A 45 -3.91 12.45 7.53
CA GLY A 45 -4.97 13.21 8.20
C GLY A 45 -5.90 13.95 7.24
N VAL A 46 -5.45 14.31 6.04
CA VAL A 46 -6.28 14.99 5.05
C VAL A 46 -6.98 14.04 4.08
N GLN A 47 -6.66 12.75 4.15
CA GLN A 47 -7.30 11.74 3.30
C GLN A 47 -8.63 11.29 3.91
N ARG A 48 -9.60 10.97 3.02
CA ARG A 48 -10.92 10.51 3.42
C ARG A 48 -11.14 9.02 3.23
N CYS A 49 -10.09 8.31 2.82
CA CYS A 49 -10.14 6.86 2.63
C CYS A 49 -9.56 6.14 3.84
N TYR A 50 -10.15 5.00 4.16
CA TYR A 50 -9.77 4.17 5.31
C TYR A 50 -9.73 2.71 4.85
N PRO A 51 -9.04 1.84 5.59
CA PRO A 51 -8.29 2.11 6.81
C PRO A 51 -7.03 2.92 6.53
N GLN A 52 -6.48 3.46 7.60
CA GLN A 52 -5.21 4.16 7.60
C GLN A 52 -4.31 3.52 8.63
N PHE A 53 -3.02 3.47 8.35
CA PHE A 53 -2.05 2.91 9.27
C PHE A 53 -0.75 3.70 9.18
N TYR A 54 -0.17 4.00 10.34
CA TYR A 54 1.14 4.64 10.42
C TYR A 54 2.02 3.88 11.40
N TRP A 55 3.28 3.68 11.02
CA TRP A 55 4.26 3.04 11.87
C TRP A 55 5.63 3.64 11.61
N GLN A 56 6.39 3.83 12.70
CA GLN A 56 7.76 4.27 12.60
C GLN A 56 8.62 3.35 13.48
N GLN A 57 9.74 2.90 12.93
CA GLN A 57 10.70 2.11 13.69
C GLN A 57 11.27 2.96 14.83
N ARG A 58 11.51 2.34 15.96
CA ARG A 58 11.99 3.03 17.16
C ARG A 58 13.30 3.79 16.91
N SER A 59 14.20 3.24 16.08
CA SER A 59 15.45 3.90 15.67
C SER A 59 15.22 5.06 14.70
N GLY A 60 14.04 5.18 14.10
CA GLY A 60 13.73 6.17 13.08
C GLY A 60 14.19 5.82 11.67
N ASP A 61 14.78 4.63 11.47
CA ASP A 61 15.35 4.24 10.18
C ASP A 61 14.29 3.89 9.13
N GLU A 62 13.12 3.46 9.57
CA GLU A 62 12.04 3.08 8.67
C GLU A 62 10.72 3.65 9.15
N GLU A 63 9.90 4.07 8.20
CA GLU A 63 8.59 4.67 8.46
C GLU A 63 7.62 4.22 7.38
N LEU A 64 6.36 3.92 7.77
CA LEU A 64 5.32 3.46 6.87
C LEU A 64 4.05 4.28 7.06
N ALA A 65 3.36 4.57 5.96
CA ALA A 65 2.03 5.15 5.97
C ALA A 65 1.18 4.43 4.91
N ALA A 66 0.06 3.86 5.33
CA ALA A 66 -0.77 3.04 4.46
C ALA A 66 -2.19 3.57 4.37
N LEU A 67 -2.78 3.48 3.19
CA LEU A 67 -4.12 3.95 2.88
C LEU A 67 -4.90 2.90 2.10
N GLY A 68 -6.14 2.68 2.52
CA GLY A 68 -7.08 1.80 1.84
C GLY A 68 -6.74 0.33 2.02
N SER A 69 -7.70 -0.53 1.71
CA SER A 69 -7.55 -1.97 1.90
C SER A 69 -7.99 -2.73 0.67
N LEU A 70 -7.18 -3.71 0.28
CA LEU A 70 -7.53 -4.68 -0.77
C LEU A 70 -8.05 -5.99 -0.19
N ALA A 71 -7.63 -6.33 1.02
CA ALA A 71 -8.04 -7.55 1.70
C ALA A 71 -7.84 -7.38 3.20
N HIS A 72 -8.71 -8.00 3.97
CA HIS A 72 -8.65 -8.00 5.43
C HIS A 72 -8.36 -9.39 5.97
N PHE A 73 -7.62 -9.46 7.07
CA PHE A 73 -7.25 -10.71 7.71
C PHE A 73 -7.52 -10.61 9.21
N ASP A 74 -8.15 -11.66 9.75
CA ASP A 74 -8.49 -11.71 11.16
C ASP A 74 -7.36 -12.28 12.03
N SER A 75 -6.35 -12.87 11.40
CA SER A 75 -5.25 -13.51 12.11
C SER A 75 -3.95 -13.43 11.32
N LEU A 76 -2.82 -13.58 12.03
CA LEU A 76 -1.51 -13.72 11.38
C LEU A 76 -1.46 -14.93 10.46
N ALA A 77 -2.11 -16.03 10.85
CA ALA A 77 -2.11 -17.25 10.06
C ALA A 77 -2.79 -17.05 8.70
N SER A 78 -3.94 -16.36 8.66
CA SER A 78 -4.64 -16.09 7.40
C SER A 78 -3.86 -15.13 6.51
N ALA A 79 -3.23 -14.09 7.09
CA ALA A 79 -2.37 -13.18 6.35
C ALA A 79 -1.15 -13.91 5.77
N SER A 80 -0.53 -14.76 6.56
CA SER A 80 0.64 -15.55 6.13
C SER A 80 0.29 -16.50 4.98
N ARG A 81 -0.87 -17.15 5.04
CA ARG A 81 -1.33 -18.02 3.95
C ARG A 81 -1.55 -17.25 2.66
N PHE A 82 -2.15 -16.06 2.76
CA PHE A 82 -2.35 -15.19 1.61
C PHE A 82 -1.01 -14.83 0.95
N LEU A 83 -0.04 -14.39 1.75
CA LEU A 83 1.28 -14.01 1.24
C LEU A 83 2.00 -15.20 0.63
N HIS A 84 1.93 -16.36 1.27
CA HIS A 84 2.58 -17.58 0.75
C HIS A 84 2.02 -17.97 -0.62
N THR A 85 0.73 -17.76 -0.83
CA THR A 85 0.07 -18.11 -2.08
C THR A 85 0.31 -17.09 -3.19
N HIS A 86 0.35 -15.80 -2.87
CA HIS A 86 0.24 -14.72 -3.87
C HIS A 86 1.45 -13.81 -3.95
N ASP A 87 2.28 -13.72 -2.92
CA ASP A 87 3.41 -12.77 -2.88
C ASP A 87 4.66 -13.40 -3.49
N VAL A 88 4.75 -13.39 -4.82
CA VAL A 88 5.86 -13.99 -5.56
C VAL A 88 7.19 -13.29 -5.26
N ALA A 89 7.17 -11.97 -5.14
CA ALA A 89 8.38 -11.17 -4.89
C ALA A 89 8.83 -11.23 -3.44
N ASN A 90 8.00 -11.76 -2.53
CA ASN A 90 8.28 -11.89 -1.09
C ASN A 90 8.60 -10.55 -0.40
N ASP A 91 7.97 -9.46 -0.85
CA ASP A 91 8.18 -8.12 -0.34
C ASP A 91 6.87 -7.38 0.01
N THR A 92 5.74 -8.05 -0.04
CA THR A 92 4.44 -7.48 0.30
C THR A 92 4.30 -7.33 1.81
N ARG A 93 3.79 -6.19 2.24
CA ARG A 93 3.59 -5.89 3.65
C ARG A 93 2.12 -5.87 4.00
N ILE A 94 1.78 -6.56 5.07
CA ILE A 94 0.46 -6.53 5.70
C ILE A 94 0.56 -5.57 6.88
N CYS A 95 -0.40 -4.65 6.96
CA CYS A 95 -0.43 -3.63 7.99
C CYS A 95 -1.57 -3.89 8.98
N GLY A 96 -1.43 -3.34 10.18
CA GLY A 96 -2.50 -3.39 11.17
C GLY A 96 -2.03 -3.78 12.56
N LEU A 97 -2.99 -4.07 13.41
CA LEU A 97 -2.75 -4.39 14.81
C LEU A 97 -3.14 -5.85 15.08
N ASN A 98 -2.26 -6.56 15.76
CA ASN A 98 -2.59 -7.83 16.36
C ASN A 98 -3.29 -7.60 17.69
N ALA A 99 -4.33 -8.37 17.96
CA ALA A 99 -4.88 -8.46 19.29
C ALA A 99 -3.87 -9.14 20.23
N PHE A 100 -4.11 -9.06 21.54
CA PHE A 100 -3.28 -9.72 22.54
C PHE A 100 -3.12 -11.21 22.26
N ASN A 101 -4.17 -11.82 21.70
CA ASN A 101 -4.10 -13.18 21.15
C ASN A 101 -3.74 -13.07 19.68
N PRO A 102 -2.58 -13.61 19.23
CA PRO A 102 -2.16 -13.51 17.83
C PRO A 102 -3.07 -14.24 16.83
N ALA A 103 -3.99 -15.09 17.31
CA ALA A 103 -5.01 -15.69 16.47
C ALA A 103 -6.13 -14.70 16.09
N GLN A 104 -6.16 -13.53 16.73
CA GLN A 104 -7.13 -12.47 16.46
C GLN A 104 -6.38 -11.18 16.13
N GLY A 105 -6.91 -10.41 15.19
CA GLY A 105 -6.27 -9.15 14.81
C GLY A 105 -7.06 -8.44 13.73
N LYS A 106 -6.65 -7.20 13.45
CA LYS A 106 -7.20 -6.40 12.36
C LYS A 106 -6.05 -6.07 11.42
N LEU A 107 -5.82 -6.94 10.46
CA LEU A 107 -4.75 -6.81 9.50
C LEU A 107 -5.33 -6.55 8.11
N PHE A 108 -4.60 -5.83 7.29
CA PHE A 108 -5.06 -5.54 5.94
C PHE A 108 -3.90 -5.43 4.95
N LEU A 109 -4.19 -5.75 3.71
CA LEU A 109 -3.31 -5.51 2.57
C LEU A 109 -3.60 -4.10 2.06
N PRO A 110 -2.65 -3.15 2.18
CA PRO A 110 -2.94 -1.77 1.79
C PRO A 110 -3.04 -1.60 0.27
N ARG A 111 -3.93 -0.70 -0.16
CA ARG A 111 -4.00 -0.25 -1.54
C ARG A 111 -2.80 0.60 -1.89
N LEU A 112 -2.44 1.55 -1.03
CA LEU A 112 -1.34 2.48 -1.24
C LEU A 112 -0.46 2.48 -0.01
N LEU A 113 0.85 2.36 -0.21
CA LEU A 113 1.84 2.30 0.86
C LEU A 113 2.97 3.27 0.55
N TRP A 114 3.14 4.26 1.41
CA TRP A 114 4.33 5.09 1.44
C TRP A 114 5.31 4.50 2.45
N ARG A 115 6.55 4.36 2.03
CA ARG A 115 7.61 3.81 2.87
C ARG A 115 8.85 4.66 2.74
N ARG A 116 9.43 5.02 3.87
CA ARG A 116 10.76 5.64 3.94
C ARG A 116 11.73 4.65 4.54
N SER A 117 12.88 4.50 3.88
CA SER A 117 14.00 3.74 4.40
C SER A 117 15.27 4.54 4.09
N GLY A 118 15.95 5.01 5.14
CA GLY A 118 17.08 5.92 4.97
C GLY A 118 16.64 7.24 4.31
N GLY A 119 17.34 7.67 3.27
CA GLY A 119 17.07 8.91 2.55
C GLY A 119 16.15 8.75 1.34
N VAL A 120 15.51 7.59 1.16
CA VAL A 120 14.68 7.27 0.00
C VAL A 120 13.27 6.95 0.46
N ALA A 121 12.29 7.53 -0.21
CA ALA A 121 10.89 7.17 -0.07
C ALA A 121 10.41 6.40 -1.29
N THR A 122 9.52 5.44 -1.07
CA THR A 122 8.88 4.65 -2.12
C THR A 122 7.39 4.69 -1.92
N LEU A 123 6.65 4.98 -2.98
CA LEU A 123 5.20 4.90 -3.00
C LEU A 123 4.80 3.68 -3.81
N ARG A 124 4.12 2.75 -3.16
CA ARG A 124 3.66 1.50 -3.77
C ARG A 124 2.15 1.50 -3.90
N LEU A 125 1.67 1.28 -5.10
CA LEU A 125 0.26 1.02 -5.38
C LEU A 125 0.09 -0.45 -5.64
N GLN A 126 -0.82 -1.10 -4.90
CA GLN A 126 -1.07 -2.52 -5.04
C GLN A 126 -2.40 -2.79 -5.72
N LEU A 127 -2.44 -3.84 -6.51
CA LEU A 127 -3.64 -4.38 -7.14
C LEU A 127 -3.83 -5.81 -6.67
N TRP A 128 -5.05 -6.13 -6.30
CA TRP A 128 -5.45 -7.49 -5.96
C TRP A 128 -6.84 -7.76 -6.50
N SER A 129 -7.01 -8.89 -7.15
CA SER A 129 -8.32 -9.37 -7.57
C SER A 129 -8.34 -10.88 -7.60
N GLU A 130 -9.46 -11.44 -7.20
CA GLU A 130 -9.72 -12.87 -7.36
C GLU A 130 -10.20 -13.20 -8.77
N THR A 131 -10.54 -12.18 -9.58
CA THR A 131 -11.11 -12.36 -10.91
C THR A 131 -10.34 -11.63 -12.00
N SER A 132 -10.12 -10.32 -11.88
CA SER A 132 -9.54 -9.53 -12.96
C SER A 132 -8.71 -8.37 -12.43
N LEU A 133 -7.41 -8.39 -12.67
CA LEU A 133 -6.50 -7.27 -12.38
C LEU A 133 -6.88 -6.02 -13.17
N ARG A 134 -7.41 -6.18 -14.39
CA ARG A 134 -7.85 -5.06 -15.21
C ARG A 134 -8.98 -4.27 -14.54
N GLU A 135 -9.93 -4.97 -13.92
CA GLU A 135 -11.01 -4.31 -13.20
C GLU A 135 -10.50 -3.62 -11.94
N ASP A 136 -9.60 -4.25 -11.21
CA ASP A 136 -9.03 -3.64 -10.02
C ASP A 136 -8.17 -2.43 -10.35
N ALA A 137 -7.52 -2.40 -11.51
CA ALA A 137 -6.78 -1.24 -11.97
C ALA A 137 -7.69 -0.02 -12.16
N ARG A 138 -8.92 -0.21 -12.60
CA ARG A 138 -9.90 0.88 -12.71
C ARG A 138 -10.27 1.44 -11.33
N GLU A 139 -10.48 0.56 -10.37
CA GLU A 139 -10.74 0.98 -9.00
C GLU A 139 -9.55 1.69 -8.38
N ALA A 140 -8.34 1.21 -8.67
CA ALA A 140 -7.11 1.85 -8.20
C ALA A 140 -6.95 3.25 -8.79
N LEU A 141 -7.30 3.44 -10.05
CA LEU A 141 -7.25 4.76 -10.69
C LEU A 141 -8.22 5.73 -10.02
N ASN A 142 -9.45 5.29 -9.76
CA ASN A 142 -10.42 6.09 -9.02
C ASN A 142 -9.91 6.44 -7.62
N PHE A 143 -9.27 5.49 -6.95
CA PHE A 143 -8.69 5.71 -5.64
C PHE A 143 -7.63 6.81 -5.67
N VAL A 144 -6.71 6.74 -6.63
CA VAL A 144 -5.63 7.72 -6.78
C VAL A 144 -6.19 9.10 -7.15
N ASP A 145 -7.22 9.14 -7.99
CA ASP A 145 -7.84 10.40 -8.42
C ASP A 145 -8.55 11.14 -7.29
N ASN A 146 -8.90 10.44 -6.22
CA ASN A 146 -9.59 11.02 -5.06
C ASN A 146 -8.65 11.37 -3.88
N LEU A 147 -7.36 11.24 -4.07
CA LEU A 147 -6.37 11.60 -3.03
C LEU A 147 -6.03 13.08 -2.99
#